data_6b7dcc0c88560ac445ae1cd074c74376
#
_entry.id   6b7dcc0c88560ac445ae1cd074c74376
#
_cell.length_a   1.000
_cell.length_b   1.000
_cell.length_c   1.000
_cell.angle_alpha   90.00
_cell.angle_beta   90.00
_cell.angle_gamma   90.00
#
_symmetry.space_group_name_H-M   'P 1'
#
loop_
_entity.id
_entity.type
_entity.pdbx_description
1 polymer ?
#
loop_
_entity_poly.entity_id
_entity_poly.type
_entity_poly.pdbx_seq_one_letter_code
_entity_poly.pdbx_strand_id
1 'polypeptide(L)'
;MINTDSHNAIVNRQFNPRAHSYLTSAVHAHGEDLERMVSLVGKRPDAIALDLGCGGGHAAFRLAPLVNKVVAYDLSDLMLGVVAAEAGRRGLDNVVTKLGAAESLPCPSASFDLAVTRYSVHHWHDVAAGLAQMRRVLKPGGMAIFMDVIAPGVALLDTWLQSLELLRDPSHVRNASLPEWRAFLAAAGFTVGAATPFRLRLDFSSWIERMNTPESHVLAIRSLQRLAGSEVSDYFAIEEDGSFTVDTMLITAEATAESCEGQVA
;
A
#
# COMPACT_ATOMS: atom_id res chain seq x y z
N MET A 1 -2.96 17.45 -25.77
CA MET A 1 -1.79 18.07 -25.10
C MET A 1 -1.09 16.98 -24.30
N ILE A 2 0.24 16.95 -24.31
CA ILE A 2 1.02 16.02 -23.47
C ILE A 2 0.91 16.49 -22.02
N ASN A 3 0.66 15.57 -21.09
CA ASN A 3 0.63 15.87 -19.65
C ASN A 3 2.06 16.18 -19.16
N THR A 4 2.25 17.29 -18.46
CA THR A 4 3.54 17.71 -17.90
C THR A 4 3.56 17.63 -16.37
N ASP A 5 2.55 17.03 -15.76
CA ASP A 5 2.46 16.89 -14.30
C ASP A 5 3.53 15.92 -13.77
N SER A 6 4.02 16.17 -12.57
CA SER A 6 4.83 15.19 -11.84
C SER A 6 4.00 13.95 -11.48
N HIS A 7 4.66 12.82 -11.21
CA HIS A 7 3.95 11.60 -10.80
C HIS A 7 3.09 11.82 -9.55
N ASN A 8 3.60 12.53 -8.55
CA ASN A 8 2.85 12.88 -7.33
C ASN A 8 1.59 13.73 -7.64
N ALA A 9 1.66 14.61 -8.65
CA ALA A 9 0.48 15.36 -9.08
C ALA A 9 -0.55 14.46 -9.77
N ILE A 10 -0.10 13.43 -10.51
CA ILE A 10 -0.99 12.41 -11.10
C ILE A 10 -1.68 11.60 -9.99
N VAL A 11 -0.92 11.12 -8.98
CA VAL A 11 -1.47 10.42 -7.82
C VAL A 11 -2.53 11.28 -7.12
N ASN A 12 -2.21 12.53 -6.77
CA ASN A 12 -3.16 13.44 -6.12
C ASN A 12 -4.43 13.67 -6.96
N ARG A 13 -4.29 13.88 -8.26
CA ARG A 13 -5.45 14.06 -9.16
C ARG A 13 -6.32 12.80 -9.21
N GLN A 14 -5.71 11.63 -9.12
CA GLN A 14 -6.40 10.35 -9.16
C GLN A 14 -7.14 10.06 -7.85
N PHE A 15 -6.54 10.33 -6.71
CA PHE A 15 -7.08 9.94 -5.40
C PHE A 15 -7.91 11.03 -4.71
N ASN A 16 -7.58 12.33 -4.86
CA ASN A 16 -8.29 13.42 -4.18
C ASN A 16 -9.82 13.39 -4.37
N PRO A 17 -10.37 13.26 -5.59
CA PRO A 17 -11.82 13.24 -5.79
C PRO A 17 -12.50 11.99 -5.18
N ARG A 18 -11.72 10.97 -4.82
CA ARG A 18 -12.19 9.65 -4.39
C ARG A 18 -12.00 9.38 -2.91
N ALA A 19 -11.52 10.35 -2.14
CA ALA A 19 -11.18 10.18 -0.74
C ALA A 19 -12.33 9.54 0.07
N HIS A 20 -13.55 9.99 -0.14
CA HIS A 20 -14.72 9.44 0.56
C HIS A 20 -15.06 8.00 0.12
N SER A 21 -14.91 7.68 -1.15
CA SER A 21 -15.13 6.32 -1.68
C SER A 21 -14.13 5.31 -1.14
N TYR A 22 -12.89 5.74 -0.86
CA TYR A 22 -11.88 4.89 -0.22
C TYR A 22 -12.22 4.56 1.23
N LEU A 23 -12.79 5.52 1.98
CA LEU A 23 -13.25 5.27 3.35
C LEU A 23 -14.37 4.21 3.41
N THR A 24 -15.30 4.24 2.46
CA THR A 24 -16.46 3.34 2.44
C THR A 24 -16.23 2.04 1.68
N SER A 25 -15.06 1.87 1.05
CA SER A 25 -14.73 0.71 0.24
C SER A 25 -14.62 -0.56 1.09
N ALA A 26 -15.50 -1.54 0.86
CA ALA A 26 -15.51 -2.81 1.58
C ALA A 26 -14.18 -3.57 1.44
N VAL A 27 -13.56 -3.55 0.25
CA VAL A 27 -12.26 -4.20 -0.02
C VAL A 27 -11.13 -3.61 0.85
N HIS A 28 -11.19 -2.30 1.17
CA HIS A 28 -10.19 -1.64 2.00
C HIS A 28 -10.56 -1.69 3.49
N ALA A 29 -11.86 -1.65 3.83
CA ALA A 29 -12.33 -1.65 5.22
C ALA A 29 -12.20 -3.00 5.91
N HIS A 30 -12.19 -4.08 5.14
CA HIS A 30 -12.12 -5.46 5.62
C HIS A 30 -11.06 -6.23 4.84
N GLY A 31 -10.51 -7.28 5.45
CA GLY A 31 -9.54 -8.16 4.80
C GLY A 31 -8.77 -8.98 5.84
N GLU A 32 -8.42 -10.20 5.45
CA GLU A 32 -7.62 -11.10 6.29
C GLU A 32 -6.24 -10.50 6.61
N ASP A 33 -5.70 -9.66 5.72
CA ASP A 33 -4.47 -8.92 5.90
C ASP A 33 -4.53 -7.94 7.08
N LEU A 34 -5.66 -7.19 7.24
CA LEU A 34 -5.86 -6.30 8.39
C LEU A 34 -6.00 -7.08 9.70
N GLU A 35 -6.74 -8.19 9.70
CA GLU A 35 -6.85 -9.05 10.89
C GLU A 35 -5.49 -9.65 11.25
N ARG A 36 -4.73 -10.07 10.25
CA ARG A 36 -3.37 -10.58 10.46
C ARG A 36 -2.44 -9.50 11.00
N MET A 37 -2.49 -8.28 10.46
CA MET A 37 -1.74 -7.13 10.98
C MET A 37 -2.06 -6.89 12.46
N VAL A 38 -3.34 -6.81 12.82
CA VAL A 38 -3.78 -6.63 14.23
C VAL A 38 -3.23 -7.71 15.13
N SER A 39 -3.29 -8.97 14.69
CA SER A 39 -2.77 -10.13 15.45
C SER A 39 -1.25 -10.04 15.66
N LEU A 40 -0.49 -9.61 14.65
CA LEU A 40 0.97 -9.48 14.71
C LEU A 40 1.42 -8.31 15.58
N VAL A 41 0.71 -7.18 15.49
CA VAL A 41 1.02 -5.99 16.30
C VAL A 41 0.72 -6.24 17.78
N GLY A 42 -0.44 -6.83 18.08
CA GLY A 42 -0.88 -7.00 19.46
C GLY A 42 -0.99 -5.67 20.20
N LYS A 43 -1.24 -5.71 21.53
CA LYS A 43 -1.31 -4.51 22.36
C LYS A 43 0.09 -3.97 22.66
N ARG A 44 0.34 -2.71 22.31
CA ARG A 44 1.59 -1.95 22.55
C ARG A 44 1.24 -0.54 23.02
N PRO A 45 0.73 -0.37 24.26
CA PRO A 45 0.14 0.90 24.71
C PRO A 45 1.11 2.09 24.71
N ASP A 46 2.42 1.85 24.69
CA ASP A 46 3.43 2.91 24.67
C ASP A 46 3.98 3.20 23.25
N ALA A 47 3.61 2.38 22.26
CA ALA A 47 4.18 2.46 20.91
C ALA A 47 3.60 3.63 20.11
N ILE A 48 4.44 4.20 19.25
CA ILE A 48 4.06 5.16 18.21
C ILE A 48 4.12 4.45 16.87
N ALA A 49 3.00 4.42 16.15
CA ALA A 49 2.85 3.78 14.84
C ALA A 49 2.80 4.82 13.72
N LEU A 50 3.37 4.46 12.57
CA LEU A 50 3.22 5.16 11.29
C LEU A 50 2.36 4.29 10.35
N ASP A 51 1.32 4.87 9.75
CA ASP A 51 0.59 4.31 8.61
C ASP A 51 0.98 5.12 7.37
N LEU A 52 1.89 4.59 6.54
CA LEU A 52 2.52 5.27 5.42
C LEU A 52 1.77 5.01 4.11
N GLY A 53 1.21 6.07 3.51
CA GLY A 53 0.25 5.95 2.41
C GLY A 53 -1.08 5.44 2.94
N CYS A 54 -1.61 6.13 3.97
CA CYS A 54 -2.76 5.63 4.75
C CYS A 54 -4.09 5.58 3.96
N GLY A 55 -4.20 6.30 2.84
CA GLY A 55 -5.43 6.39 2.05
C GLY A 55 -6.64 6.69 2.94
N GLY A 56 -7.66 5.83 2.91
CA GLY A 56 -8.87 5.96 3.73
C GLY A 56 -8.69 5.66 5.24
N GLY A 57 -7.45 5.38 5.71
CA GLY A 57 -7.11 5.25 7.13
C GLY A 57 -7.44 3.90 7.77
N HIS A 58 -7.77 2.89 6.99
CA HIS A 58 -8.23 1.60 7.54
C HIS A 58 -7.19 0.89 8.42
N ALA A 59 -5.90 0.94 8.05
CA ALA A 59 -4.83 0.41 8.90
C ALA A 59 -4.66 1.27 10.15
N ALA A 60 -4.66 2.59 10.02
CA ALA A 60 -4.57 3.52 11.15
C ALA A 60 -5.69 3.28 12.19
N PHE A 61 -6.94 3.13 11.75
CA PHE A 61 -8.07 2.88 12.65
C PHE A 61 -7.99 1.54 13.37
N ARG A 62 -7.41 0.51 12.74
CA ARG A 62 -7.19 -0.81 13.36
C ARG A 62 -6.03 -0.80 14.34
N LEU A 63 -5.03 0.05 14.12
CA LEU A 63 -3.88 0.23 15.01
C LEU A 63 -4.21 1.09 16.23
N ALA A 64 -5.07 2.09 16.08
CA ALA A 64 -5.35 3.07 17.14
C ALA A 64 -5.72 2.46 18.51
N PRO A 65 -6.54 1.40 18.61
CA PRO A 65 -6.84 0.77 19.89
C PRO A 65 -5.68 -0.02 20.52
N LEU A 66 -4.60 -0.24 19.77
CA LEU A 66 -3.48 -1.12 20.15
C LEU A 66 -2.27 -0.34 20.62
N VAL A 67 -2.13 0.93 20.22
CA VAL A 67 -0.92 1.74 20.40
C VAL A 67 -1.21 3.08 21.07
N ASN A 68 -0.17 3.76 21.54
CA ASN A 68 -0.29 5.09 22.13
C ASN A 68 -0.72 6.14 21.10
N LYS A 69 -0.13 6.11 19.91
CA LYS A 69 -0.37 7.09 18.86
C LYS A 69 -0.20 6.49 17.47
N VAL A 70 -1.06 6.89 16.54
CA VAL A 70 -0.91 6.58 15.11
C VAL A 70 -0.73 7.88 14.34
N VAL A 71 0.32 7.93 13.51
CA VAL A 71 0.51 8.98 12.49
C VAL A 71 0.05 8.41 11.15
N ALA A 72 -1.10 8.85 10.69
CA ALA A 72 -1.62 8.55 9.36
C ALA A 72 -1.01 9.54 8.36
N TYR A 73 -0.16 9.03 7.46
CA TYR A 73 0.63 9.84 6.53
C TYR A 73 0.23 9.54 5.10
N ASP A 74 -0.08 10.58 4.33
CA ASP A 74 -0.50 10.43 2.92
C ASP A 74 -0.06 11.64 2.08
N LEU A 75 0.00 11.44 0.77
CA LEU A 75 0.26 12.49 -0.22
C LEU A 75 -0.97 13.39 -0.45
N SER A 76 -2.16 12.89 -0.18
CA SER A 76 -3.45 13.55 -0.43
C SER A 76 -3.98 14.25 0.82
N ASP A 77 -4.06 15.57 0.79
CA ASP A 77 -4.68 16.36 1.87
C ASP A 77 -6.17 16.03 2.05
N LEU A 78 -6.89 15.75 0.95
CA LEU A 78 -8.30 15.36 1.00
C LEU A 78 -8.50 13.99 1.65
N MET A 79 -7.61 13.02 1.41
CA MET A 79 -7.62 11.75 2.14
C MET A 79 -7.41 11.98 3.64
N LEU A 80 -6.42 12.77 4.01
CA LEU A 80 -6.12 13.09 5.41
C LEU A 80 -7.29 13.80 6.11
N GLY A 81 -8.00 14.68 5.40
CA GLY A 81 -9.22 15.31 5.92
C GLY A 81 -10.32 14.29 6.23
N VAL A 82 -10.54 13.31 5.35
CA VAL A 82 -11.49 12.21 5.56
C VAL A 82 -11.05 11.32 6.73
N VAL A 83 -9.77 11.00 6.82
CA VAL A 83 -9.22 10.19 7.94
C VAL A 83 -9.41 10.91 9.27
N ALA A 84 -9.10 12.20 9.37
CA ALA A 84 -9.26 12.99 10.59
C ALA A 84 -10.72 13.07 11.04
N ALA A 85 -11.65 13.32 10.10
CA ALA A 85 -13.08 13.36 10.39
C ALA A 85 -13.60 12.01 10.89
N GLU A 86 -13.20 10.92 10.26
CA GLU A 86 -13.64 9.56 10.64
C GLU A 86 -13.01 9.11 11.97
N ALA A 87 -11.75 9.47 12.24
CA ALA A 87 -11.13 9.23 13.55
C ALA A 87 -11.91 9.91 14.67
N GLY A 88 -12.28 11.20 14.48
CA GLY A 88 -13.12 11.93 15.44
C GLY A 88 -14.49 11.28 15.63
N ARG A 89 -15.16 10.85 14.55
CA ARG A 89 -16.45 10.13 14.62
C ARG A 89 -16.35 8.81 15.40
N ARG A 90 -15.21 8.12 15.34
CA ARG A 90 -14.94 6.87 16.06
C ARG A 90 -14.42 7.09 17.48
N GLY A 91 -14.14 8.32 17.90
CA GLY A 91 -13.51 8.61 19.20
C GLY A 91 -12.05 8.15 19.29
N LEU A 92 -11.32 8.14 18.17
CA LEU A 92 -9.91 7.74 18.09
C LEU A 92 -9.01 8.98 18.19
N ASP A 93 -8.91 9.57 19.37
CA ASP A 93 -8.18 10.83 19.62
C ASP A 93 -6.65 10.70 19.44
N ASN A 94 -6.15 9.47 19.36
CA ASN A 94 -4.73 9.17 19.18
C ASN A 94 -4.31 9.00 17.70
N VAL A 95 -5.22 9.20 16.74
CA VAL A 95 -4.90 9.24 15.31
C VAL A 95 -4.63 10.70 14.90
N VAL A 96 -3.42 10.97 14.39
CA VAL A 96 -3.06 12.29 13.84
C VAL A 96 -2.66 12.13 12.39
N THR A 97 -3.01 13.12 11.56
CA THR A 97 -2.72 13.11 10.13
C THR A 97 -1.49 13.96 9.80
N LYS A 98 -0.73 13.58 8.77
CA LYS A 98 0.44 14.32 8.30
C LYS A 98 0.59 14.18 6.79
N LEU A 99 0.76 15.32 6.10
CA LEU A 99 0.87 15.40 4.64
C LEU A 99 2.30 15.22 4.16
N GLY A 100 2.49 14.48 3.06
CA GLY A 100 3.72 14.42 2.31
C GLY A 100 3.91 13.12 1.50
N ALA A 101 5.01 13.08 0.74
CA ALA A 101 5.39 11.93 -0.06
C ALA A 101 6.18 10.90 0.75
N ALA A 102 6.01 9.62 0.42
CA ALA A 102 6.70 8.52 1.09
C ALA A 102 8.24 8.62 0.97
N GLU A 103 8.72 9.17 -0.13
CA GLU A 103 10.14 9.36 -0.45
C GLU A 103 10.81 10.49 0.36
N SER A 104 10.03 11.28 1.12
CA SER A 104 10.56 12.41 1.90
C SER A 104 9.74 12.63 3.18
N LEU A 105 10.01 11.82 4.20
CA LEU A 105 9.30 11.91 5.48
C LEU A 105 9.89 13.03 6.37
N PRO A 106 9.14 14.09 6.68
CA PRO A 106 9.58 15.15 7.59
C PRO A 106 9.43 14.70 9.06
N CYS A 107 9.91 13.51 9.36
CA CYS A 107 9.93 12.93 10.69
C CYS A 107 11.36 12.68 11.13
N PRO A 108 11.69 12.87 12.42
CA PRO A 108 13.01 12.50 12.94
C PRO A 108 13.32 11.02 12.73
N SER A 109 14.60 10.68 12.61
CA SER A 109 15.04 9.29 12.63
C SER A 109 14.65 8.63 13.95
N ALA A 110 14.42 7.31 13.92
CA ALA A 110 14.14 6.48 15.09
C ALA A 110 12.97 7.02 15.97
N SER A 111 11.90 7.54 15.33
CA SER A 111 10.75 8.13 16.04
C SER A 111 9.53 7.20 16.14
N PHE A 112 9.52 6.07 15.41
CA PHE A 112 8.41 5.12 15.41
C PHE A 112 8.85 3.74 15.88
N ASP A 113 7.98 3.10 16.66
CA ASP A 113 8.15 1.71 17.11
C ASP A 113 7.62 0.71 16.08
N LEU A 114 6.63 1.16 15.28
CA LEU A 114 5.94 0.37 14.27
C LEU A 114 5.67 1.24 13.05
N ALA A 115 5.83 0.67 11.85
CA ALA A 115 5.36 1.28 10.61
C ALA A 115 4.62 0.25 9.76
N VAL A 116 3.52 0.68 9.15
CA VAL A 116 2.75 -0.14 8.22
C VAL A 116 2.53 0.63 6.92
N THR A 117 2.37 -0.10 5.82
CA THR A 117 1.88 0.43 4.55
C THR A 117 0.96 -0.60 3.92
N ARG A 118 -0.14 -0.16 3.30
CA ARG A 118 -1.14 -1.04 2.72
C ARG A 118 -1.68 -0.50 1.41
N TYR A 119 -1.51 -1.27 0.32
CA TYR A 119 -1.96 -0.93 -1.04
C TYR A 119 -1.52 0.47 -1.49
N SER A 120 -0.24 0.80 -1.23
CA SER A 120 0.32 2.12 -1.49
C SER A 120 1.63 2.10 -2.26
N VAL A 121 2.51 1.10 -2.00
CA VAL A 121 3.87 1.08 -2.54
C VAL A 121 3.89 1.01 -4.07
N HIS A 122 2.90 0.37 -4.66
CA HIS A 122 2.75 0.30 -6.11
C HIS A 122 2.43 1.65 -6.80
N HIS A 123 2.25 2.72 -6.02
CA HIS A 123 2.14 4.10 -6.49
C HIS A 123 3.41 4.94 -6.25
N TRP A 124 4.39 4.44 -5.50
CA TRP A 124 5.59 5.21 -5.21
C TRP A 124 6.49 5.27 -6.45
N HIS A 125 6.88 6.48 -6.86
CA HIS A 125 7.74 6.64 -8.03
C HIS A 125 9.18 6.19 -7.77
N ASP A 126 9.61 6.22 -6.49
CA ASP A 126 10.90 5.70 -6.03
C ASP A 126 10.70 4.84 -4.76
N VAL A 127 10.48 3.55 -4.99
CA VAL A 127 10.27 2.56 -3.91
C VAL A 127 11.50 2.49 -3.00
N ALA A 128 12.70 2.58 -3.55
CA ALA A 128 13.93 2.51 -2.75
C ALA A 128 14.04 3.69 -1.79
N ALA A 129 13.76 4.91 -2.26
CA ALA A 129 13.73 6.11 -1.42
C ALA A 129 12.63 6.02 -0.35
N GLY A 130 11.42 5.59 -0.70
CA GLY A 130 10.30 5.43 0.24
C GLY A 130 10.63 4.41 1.35
N LEU A 131 11.17 3.26 0.98
CA LEU A 131 11.58 2.24 1.95
C LEU A 131 12.75 2.71 2.83
N ALA A 132 13.73 3.43 2.27
CA ALA A 132 14.81 4.02 3.03
C ALA A 132 14.30 5.05 4.06
N GLN A 133 13.30 5.87 3.68
CA GLN A 133 12.66 6.80 4.62
C GLN A 133 11.90 6.06 5.72
N MET A 134 11.13 5.02 5.38
CA MET A 134 10.41 4.21 6.36
C MET A 134 11.39 3.55 7.34
N ARG A 135 12.51 3.00 6.82
CA ARG A 135 13.57 2.44 7.66
C ARG A 135 14.20 3.48 8.57
N ARG A 136 14.52 4.66 8.05
CA ARG A 136 15.15 5.75 8.81
C ARG A 136 14.32 6.20 10.02
N VAL A 137 13.00 6.32 9.83
CA VAL A 137 12.11 6.81 10.89
C VAL A 137 11.76 5.74 11.91
N LEU A 138 11.93 4.45 11.59
CA LEU A 138 11.78 3.37 12.54
C LEU A 138 12.96 3.31 13.51
N LYS A 139 12.66 3.05 14.78
CA LYS A 139 13.67 2.73 15.79
C LYS A 139 14.43 1.44 15.40
N PRO A 140 15.68 1.27 15.82
CA PRO A 140 16.36 -0.03 15.73
C PRO A 140 15.50 -1.12 16.39
N GLY A 141 15.28 -2.24 15.71
CA GLY A 141 14.36 -3.30 16.15
C GLY A 141 12.87 -2.98 15.97
N GLY A 142 12.55 -1.83 15.40
CA GLY A 142 11.16 -1.43 15.09
C GLY A 142 10.53 -2.36 14.05
N MET A 143 9.26 -2.69 14.25
CA MET A 143 8.50 -3.57 13.36
C MET A 143 8.02 -2.82 12.13
N ALA A 144 8.15 -3.43 10.95
CA ALA A 144 7.52 -2.98 9.71
C ALA A 144 6.58 -4.05 9.17
N ILE A 145 5.42 -3.64 8.65
CA ILE A 145 4.44 -4.51 8.00
C ILE A 145 4.08 -3.90 6.64
N PHE A 146 4.24 -4.70 5.60
CA PHE A 146 3.93 -4.33 4.22
C PHE A 146 2.80 -5.22 3.72
N MET A 147 1.74 -4.60 3.22
CA MET A 147 0.57 -5.30 2.66
C MET A 147 0.31 -4.72 1.27
N ASP A 148 0.44 -5.53 0.22
CA ASP A 148 0.23 -5.05 -1.14
C ASP A 148 -0.18 -6.18 -2.10
N VAL A 149 -0.63 -5.79 -3.30
CA VAL A 149 -0.74 -6.69 -4.44
C VAL A 149 0.66 -7.10 -4.87
N ILE A 150 0.86 -8.37 -5.16
CA ILE A 150 2.13 -8.89 -5.69
C ILE A 150 2.00 -9.34 -7.13
N ALA A 151 3.04 -9.02 -7.90
CA ALA A 151 3.16 -9.56 -9.25
C ALA A 151 3.49 -11.05 -9.20
N PRO A 152 2.90 -11.86 -10.08
CA PRO A 152 3.32 -13.24 -10.30
C PRO A 152 4.79 -13.31 -10.72
N GLY A 153 5.51 -14.35 -10.28
CA GLY A 153 6.90 -14.60 -10.68
C GLY A 153 7.10 -15.06 -12.14
N VAL A 154 6.03 -15.09 -12.93
CA VAL A 154 6.00 -15.52 -14.33
C VAL A 154 5.77 -14.30 -15.22
N ALA A 155 6.69 -14.04 -16.15
CA ALA A 155 6.69 -12.83 -16.98
C ALA A 155 5.37 -12.61 -17.76
N LEU A 156 4.75 -13.68 -18.27
CA LEU A 156 3.46 -13.60 -18.97
C LEU A 156 2.37 -13.03 -18.06
N LEU A 157 2.27 -13.55 -16.84
CA LEU A 157 1.25 -13.16 -15.86
C LEU A 157 1.54 -11.77 -15.30
N ASP A 158 2.81 -11.45 -15.03
CA ASP A 158 3.24 -10.12 -14.56
C ASP A 158 2.91 -9.05 -15.59
N THR A 159 3.30 -9.23 -16.85
CA THR A 159 3.00 -8.27 -17.92
C THR A 159 1.50 -8.03 -18.07
N TRP A 160 0.69 -9.09 -17.97
CA TRP A 160 -0.76 -8.97 -18.07
C TRP A 160 -1.33 -8.14 -16.90
N LEU A 161 -0.95 -8.45 -15.66
CA LEU A 161 -1.40 -7.73 -14.47
C LEU A 161 -1.04 -6.24 -14.54
N GLN A 162 0.24 -5.92 -14.81
CA GLN A 162 0.70 -4.53 -14.90
C GLN A 162 -0.04 -3.76 -15.99
N SER A 163 -0.37 -4.41 -17.11
CA SER A 163 -1.12 -3.77 -18.20
C SER A 163 -2.54 -3.39 -17.77
N LEU A 164 -3.23 -4.27 -17.05
CA LEU A 164 -4.58 -3.98 -16.55
C LEU A 164 -4.56 -2.85 -15.51
N GLU A 165 -3.61 -2.91 -14.56
CA GLU A 165 -3.51 -1.90 -13.51
C GLU A 165 -3.19 -0.52 -14.09
N LEU A 166 -2.27 -0.43 -15.05
CA LEU A 166 -1.94 0.84 -15.69
C LEU A 166 -3.11 1.40 -16.53
N LEU A 167 -3.88 0.55 -17.20
CA LEU A 167 -5.09 0.97 -17.92
C LEU A 167 -6.17 1.48 -16.97
N ARG A 168 -6.30 0.85 -15.79
CA ARG A 168 -7.27 1.26 -14.78
C ARG A 168 -6.88 2.56 -14.10
N ASP A 169 -5.60 2.72 -13.76
CA ASP A 169 -5.07 3.79 -12.93
C ASP A 169 -3.74 4.31 -13.48
N PRO A 170 -3.70 5.52 -14.06
CA PRO A 170 -2.49 6.11 -14.61
C PRO A 170 -1.44 6.46 -13.53
N SER A 171 -1.77 6.38 -12.25
CA SER A 171 -0.84 6.56 -11.14
C SER A 171 -0.18 5.26 -10.70
N HIS A 172 -0.56 4.12 -11.28
CA HIS A 172 0.11 2.85 -11.03
C HIS A 172 1.54 2.86 -11.56
N VAL A 173 2.50 2.49 -10.71
CA VAL A 173 3.91 2.35 -11.10
C VAL A 173 4.21 0.88 -11.38
N ARG A 174 4.14 0.02 -10.34
CA ARG A 174 4.38 -1.40 -10.51
C ARG A 174 4.02 -2.20 -9.25
N ASN A 175 3.36 -3.33 -9.43
CA ASN A 175 3.31 -4.37 -8.42
C ASN A 175 4.63 -5.16 -8.45
N ALA A 176 5.35 -5.22 -7.36
CA ALA A 176 6.56 -6.03 -7.25
C ALA A 176 6.23 -7.48 -6.90
N SER A 177 7.01 -8.41 -7.41
CA SER A 177 6.93 -9.82 -7.01
C SER A 177 7.51 -10.04 -5.61
N LEU A 178 7.19 -11.17 -4.97
CA LEU A 178 7.70 -11.50 -3.65
C LEU A 178 9.25 -11.53 -3.57
N PRO A 179 10.00 -12.08 -4.55
CA PRO A 179 11.46 -11.96 -4.57
C PRO A 179 11.97 -10.52 -4.65
N GLU A 180 11.32 -9.66 -5.48
CA GLU A 180 11.66 -8.24 -5.57
C GLU A 180 11.40 -7.52 -4.24
N TRP A 181 10.26 -7.76 -3.59
CA TRP A 181 9.98 -7.23 -2.26
C TRP A 181 11.06 -7.59 -1.24
N ARG A 182 11.48 -8.86 -1.21
CA ARG A 182 12.57 -9.31 -0.32
C ARG A 182 13.87 -8.58 -0.60
N ALA A 183 14.22 -8.39 -1.87
CA ALA A 183 15.41 -7.67 -2.28
C ALA A 183 15.34 -6.17 -1.91
N PHE A 184 14.22 -5.52 -2.16
CA PHE A 184 14.02 -4.11 -1.80
C PHE A 184 14.11 -3.87 -0.30
N LEU A 185 13.48 -4.72 0.50
CA LEU A 185 13.49 -4.60 1.97
C LEU A 185 14.90 -4.84 2.53
N ALA A 186 15.60 -5.86 2.05
CA ALA A 186 16.97 -6.13 2.45
C ALA A 186 17.90 -4.97 2.09
N ALA A 187 17.78 -4.42 0.87
CA ALA A 187 18.59 -3.27 0.41
C ALA A 187 18.28 -1.99 1.24
N ALA A 188 17.06 -1.83 1.73
CA ALA A 188 16.67 -0.72 2.59
C ALA A 188 17.09 -0.89 4.06
N GLY A 189 17.74 -2.00 4.44
CA GLY A 189 18.21 -2.23 5.81
C GLY A 189 17.16 -2.85 6.72
N PHE A 190 16.31 -3.71 6.19
CA PHE A 190 15.37 -4.52 6.97
C PHE A 190 15.82 -5.98 7.04
N THR A 191 15.66 -6.59 8.20
CA THR A 191 15.64 -8.05 8.32
C THR A 191 14.25 -8.54 7.92
N VAL A 192 14.15 -9.26 6.81
CA VAL A 192 12.88 -9.70 6.25
C VAL A 192 12.38 -10.94 6.99
N GLY A 193 11.18 -10.86 7.53
CA GLY A 193 10.52 -11.94 8.23
C GLY A 193 9.62 -12.80 7.33
N ALA A 194 8.51 -13.26 7.91
CA ALA A 194 7.55 -14.10 7.22
C ALA A 194 6.72 -13.30 6.20
N ALA A 195 6.40 -13.95 5.08
CA ALA A 195 5.42 -13.49 4.12
C ALA A 195 4.18 -14.40 4.18
N THR A 196 3.02 -13.82 4.35
CA THR A 196 1.73 -14.52 4.32
C THR A 196 1.02 -14.13 3.03
N PRO A 197 0.78 -15.08 2.10
CA PRO A 197 0.04 -14.81 0.88
C PRO A 197 -1.47 -14.83 1.13
N PHE A 198 -2.21 -14.07 0.32
CA PHE A 198 -3.66 -14.08 0.26
C PHE A 198 -4.10 -14.02 -1.20
N ARG A 199 -5.37 -14.37 -1.44
CA ARG A 199 -6.03 -14.21 -2.73
C ARG A 199 -7.15 -13.18 -2.58
N LEU A 200 -7.18 -12.16 -3.44
CA LEU A 200 -8.16 -11.09 -3.41
C LEU A 200 -8.97 -11.10 -4.69
N ARG A 201 -10.27 -11.45 -4.60
CA ARG A 201 -11.20 -11.29 -5.71
C ARG A 201 -11.57 -9.83 -5.87
N LEU A 202 -11.41 -9.30 -7.07
CA LEU A 202 -11.78 -7.96 -7.48
C LEU A 202 -13.06 -8.03 -8.32
N ASP A 203 -14.15 -7.51 -7.79
CA ASP A 203 -15.38 -7.29 -8.54
C ASP A 203 -15.13 -6.21 -9.60
N PHE A 204 -15.37 -6.54 -10.87
CA PHE A 204 -14.99 -5.69 -12.00
C PHE A 204 -15.66 -4.32 -11.95
N SER A 205 -16.97 -4.28 -11.70
CA SER A 205 -17.71 -3.01 -11.66
C SER A 205 -17.16 -2.07 -10.61
N SER A 206 -17.06 -2.54 -9.36
CA SER A 206 -16.56 -1.72 -8.26
C SER A 206 -15.08 -1.38 -8.40
N TRP A 207 -14.30 -2.24 -9.07
CA TRP A 207 -12.87 -2.02 -9.31
C TRP A 207 -12.61 -0.87 -10.29
N ILE A 208 -13.37 -0.78 -11.41
CA ILE A 208 -13.26 0.30 -12.39
C ILE A 208 -13.93 1.59 -11.90
N GLU A 209 -15.10 1.50 -11.25
CA GLU A 209 -15.85 2.65 -10.72
C GLU A 209 -15.04 3.41 -9.68
N ARG A 210 -14.35 2.70 -8.78
CA ARG A 210 -13.53 3.31 -7.73
C ARG A 210 -12.47 4.25 -8.29
N MET A 211 -11.89 3.92 -9.47
CA MET A 211 -10.89 4.77 -10.13
C MET A 211 -11.49 5.69 -11.19
N ASN A 212 -12.82 5.61 -11.42
CA ASN A 212 -13.50 6.31 -12.51
C ASN A 212 -12.76 6.09 -13.84
N THR A 213 -12.44 4.82 -14.11
CA THR A 213 -11.65 4.41 -15.28
C THR A 213 -12.38 4.84 -16.57
N PRO A 214 -11.70 5.53 -17.49
CA PRO A 214 -12.32 5.96 -18.76
C PRO A 214 -12.90 4.78 -19.54
N GLU A 215 -14.04 4.97 -20.21
CA GLU A 215 -14.70 3.91 -20.99
C GLU A 215 -13.76 3.24 -22.00
N SER A 216 -12.93 4.02 -22.69
CA SER A 216 -11.93 3.48 -23.63
C SER A 216 -10.95 2.52 -22.97
N HIS A 217 -10.56 2.79 -21.71
CA HIS A 217 -9.68 1.91 -20.94
C HIS A 217 -10.45 0.68 -20.44
N VAL A 218 -11.70 0.84 -20.02
CA VAL A 218 -12.58 -0.29 -19.66
C VAL A 218 -12.71 -1.25 -20.82
N LEU A 219 -12.95 -0.74 -22.04
CA LEU A 219 -13.03 -1.56 -23.24
C LEU A 219 -11.70 -2.27 -23.55
N ALA A 220 -10.56 -1.58 -23.35
CA ALA A 220 -9.23 -2.18 -23.53
C ALA A 220 -8.96 -3.29 -22.50
N ILE A 221 -9.27 -3.07 -21.24
CA ILE A 221 -9.17 -4.09 -20.16
C ILE A 221 -10.02 -5.30 -20.54
N ARG A 222 -11.29 -5.11 -20.91
CA ARG A 222 -12.18 -6.21 -21.32
C ARG A 222 -11.68 -6.93 -22.57
N SER A 223 -11.02 -6.23 -23.48
CA SER A 223 -10.38 -6.84 -24.65
C SER A 223 -9.22 -7.74 -24.23
N LEU A 224 -8.33 -7.27 -23.36
CA LEU A 224 -7.22 -8.08 -22.82
C LEU A 224 -7.72 -9.32 -22.06
N GLN A 225 -8.79 -9.19 -21.28
CA GLN A 225 -9.41 -10.32 -20.56
C GLN A 225 -9.97 -11.38 -21.53
N ARG A 226 -10.68 -10.95 -22.58
CA ARG A 226 -11.26 -11.88 -23.58
C ARG A 226 -10.23 -12.59 -24.47
N LEU A 227 -9.08 -11.96 -24.66
CA LEU A 227 -7.98 -12.50 -25.47
C LEU A 227 -6.92 -13.22 -24.64
N ALA A 228 -7.11 -13.29 -23.31
CA ALA A 228 -6.21 -13.99 -22.42
C ALA A 228 -6.14 -15.47 -22.76
N GLY A 229 -4.93 -16.04 -22.80
CA GLY A 229 -4.74 -17.50 -22.87
C GLY A 229 -5.17 -18.19 -21.58
N SER A 230 -5.30 -19.52 -21.65
CA SER A 230 -5.73 -20.33 -20.50
C SER A 230 -4.86 -20.11 -19.26
N GLU A 231 -3.54 -20.00 -19.45
CA GLU A 231 -2.59 -19.79 -18.35
C GLU A 231 -2.90 -18.50 -17.57
N VAL A 232 -3.33 -17.44 -18.25
CA VAL A 232 -3.69 -16.15 -17.66
C VAL A 232 -5.09 -16.25 -17.03
N SER A 233 -6.07 -16.75 -17.79
CA SER A 233 -7.47 -16.81 -17.33
C SER A 233 -7.63 -17.71 -16.11
N ASP A 234 -6.93 -18.85 -16.08
CA ASP A 234 -6.97 -19.79 -14.96
C ASP A 234 -6.26 -19.22 -13.72
N TYR A 235 -5.07 -18.61 -13.92
CA TYR A 235 -4.32 -18.04 -12.80
C TYR A 235 -5.10 -16.92 -12.11
N PHE A 236 -5.64 -15.98 -12.88
CA PHE A 236 -6.39 -14.86 -12.35
C PHE A 236 -7.87 -15.18 -12.12
N ALA A 237 -8.32 -16.40 -12.39
CA ALA A 237 -9.72 -16.82 -12.27
C ALA A 237 -10.67 -15.78 -12.89
N ILE A 238 -10.44 -15.44 -14.16
CA ILE A 238 -11.20 -14.38 -14.85
C ILE A 238 -12.63 -14.86 -15.08
N GLU A 239 -13.61 -14.09 -14.61
CA GLU A 239 -15.04 -14.38 -14.71
C GLU A 239 -15.68 -13.71 -15.96
N GLU A 240 -16.87 -14.15 -16.36
CA GLU A 240 -17.58 -13.59 -17.52
C GLU A 240 -17.83 -12.09 -17.44
N ASP A 241 -18.17 -11.59 -16.24
CA ASP A 241 -18.40 -10.18 -15.97
C ASP A 241 -17.11 -9.33 -15.95
N GLY A 242 -15.95 -10.00 -15.95
CA GLY A 242 -14.62 -9.39 -15.88
C GLY A 242 -14.04 -9.32 -14.48
N SER A 243 -14.73 -9.81 -13.49
CA SER A 243 -14.16 -10.02 -12.16
C SER A 243 -12.98 -10.97 -12.22
N PHE A 244 -11.99 -10.77 -11.39
CA PHE A 244 -10.77 -11.58 -11.39
C PHE A 244 -10.10 -11.58 -10.02
N THR A 245 -9.14 -12.46 -9.82
CA THR A 245 -8.47 -12.63 -8.53
C THR A 245 -6.98 -12.35 -8.66
N VAL A 246 -6.43 -11.54 -7.76
CA VAL A 246 -5.01 -11.21 -7.68
C VAL A 246 -4.38 -11.80 -6.43
N ASP A 247 -3.06 -11.98 -6.44
CA ASP A 247 -2.31 -12.31 -5.25
C ASP A 247 -2.01 -11.04 -4.46
N THR A 248 -2.17 -11.12 -3.16
CA THR A 248 -1.73 -10.11 -2.22
C THR A 248 -0.88 -10.75 -1.13
N MET A 249 -0.15 -9.96 -0.39
CA MET A 249 0.70 -10.44 0.68
C MET A 249 0.68 -9.52 1.89
N LEU A 250 1.06 -10.10 3.03
CA LEU A 250 1.57 -9.37 4.18
C LEU A 250 2.99 -9.85 4.46
N ILE A 251 3.98 -8.95 4.42
CA ILE A 251 5.37 -9.22 4.83
C ILE A 251 5.64 -8.49 6.14
N THR A 252 6.21 -9.20 7.11
CA THR A 252 6.80 -8.60 8.30
C THR A 252 8.29 -8.37 8.08
N ALA A 253 8.80 -7.27 8.62
CA ALA A 253 10.22 -7.00 8.64
C ALA A 253 10.60 -6.25 9.93
N GLU A 254 11.86 -6.27 10.27
CA GLU A 254 12.43 -5.57 11.42
C GLU A 254 13.52 -4.60 10.92
N ALA A 255 13.49 -3.38 11.43
CA ALA A 255 14.52 -2.39 11.15
C ALA A 255 15.83 -2.85 11.79
N THR A 256 16.85 -3.19 10.99
CA THR A 256 18.14 -3.64 11.51
C THR A 256 18.76 -2.58 12.42
N ALA A 257 19.42 -2.98 13.50
CA ALA A 257 20.29 -2.06 14.23
C ALA A 257 21.40 -1.60 13.28
N GLU A 258 21.70 -0.30 13.27
CA GLU A 258 22.94 0.15 12.62
C GLU A 258 24.11 -0.56 13.30
N SER A 259 24.86 -1.35 12.55
CA SER A 259 26.11 -1.88 13.06
C SER A 259 27.03 -0.69 13.35
N CYS A 260 27.37 -0.48 14.61
CA CYS A 260 28.44 0.45 15.01
C CYS A 260 29.82 -0.15 14.60
N GLU A 261 30.01 -0.45 13.32
CA GLU A 261 31.31 -0.81 12.76
C GLU A 261 31.80 0.38 11.93
N GLY A 262 32.66 1.20 12.51
CA GLY A 262 33.40 2.18 11.75
C GLY A 262 33.69 3.52 12.41
N GLN A 263 33.96 3.54 13.71
CA GLN A 263 34.77 4.62 14.28
C GLN A 263 35.83 4.04 15.22
N VAL A 264 36.84 3.43 14.63
CA VAL A 264 38.12 3.24 15.30
C VAL A 264 39.21 3.71 14.36
N ALA A 265 39.95 4.72 14.84
CA ALA A 265 41.17 5.37 14.45
C ALA A 265 41.08 6.51 13.44
#